data_c9f1e401ef2af32cb3a261e8e350a69f
#
_entry.id   c9f1e401ef2af32cb3a261e8e350a69f
#
_cell.length_a   1.000
_cell.length_b   1.000
_cell.length_c   1.000
_cell.angle_alpha   90.00
_cell.angle_beta   90.00
_cell.angle_gamma   90.00
#
_symmetry.space_group_name_H-M   'P 1'
#
loop_
_entity.id
_entity.type
_entity.pdbx_description
1 polymer ?
#
loop_
_entity_poly.entity_id
_entity_poly.type
_entity_poly.pdbx_seq_one_letter_code
_entity_poly.pdbx_strand_id
1 'polypeptide(L)'
;MKKGSFIITDSEIKQYSTFKKLKKAKKLNLLSIGNSGNTFEILSHNFFKEYQLIKIKYKNKVYNLKIYLIGSIQIKNLLMAILASEKCGIKIQSIFKKINKIKSVNGRLEVIKELPNRSKIFLDYAHTPEALKTAINALKEHYKKKITVVFGCGGERDKSKRKLMGKIANQLCNKVIVTDDNPRNENPKIIRKQILSVIKKNNFKEIPGRKKAIIYALKNSEPYEIILIAGRGHETYQDFGKRKVSLNDKKIIQNFNSNKIISKINNFKNNSILIKKIL
;
A
#
# COMPACT_ATOMS: atom_id res chain seq x y z
N MET A 1 -6.09 -12.91 -28.84
CA MET A 1 -4.60 -12.90 -28.80
C MET A 1 -4.10 -13.63 -30.04
N LYS A 2 -3.09 -13.08 -30.72
CA LYS A 2 -2.45 -13.74 -31.90
C LYS A 2 -1.59 -14.92 -31.45
N LYS A 3 -1.42 -15.93 -32.30
CA LYS A 3 -0.47 -17.04 -32.10
C LYS A 3 0.94 -16.49 -31.82
N GLY A 4 1.65 -17.06 -30.82
CA GLY A 4 2.99 -16.62 -30.43
C GLY A 4 3.02 -15.45 -29.43
N SER A 5 1.87 -14.80 -29.12
CA SER A 5 1.81 -13.76 -28.08
C SER A 5 2.20 -14.31 -26.72
N PHE A 6 2.67 -13.41 -25.84
CA PHE A 6 3.08 -13.76 -24.48
C PHE A 6 1.95 -13.51 -23.46
N ILE A 7 1.80 -14.43 -22.50
CA ILE A 7 1.10 -14.22 -21.24
C ILE A 7 2.16 -14.19 -20.15
N ILE A 8 2.19 -13.15 -19.33
CA ILE A 8 3.08 -13.05 -18.17
C ILE A 8 2.20 -12.99 -16.92
N THR A 9 2.41 -13.89 -15.96
CA THR A 9 1.51 -14.02 -14.81
C THR A 9 2.23 -14.57 -13.58
N ASP A 10 1.58 -14.46 -12.40
CA ASP A 10 1.97 -15.15 -11.18
C ASP A 10 1.42 -16.58 -11.20
N SER A 11 2.26 -17.58 -10.88
CA SER A 11 1.87 -19.00 -10.84
C SER A 11 0.95 -19.34 -9.65
N GLU A 12 0.84 -18.45 -8.67
CA GLU A 12 0.08 -18.68 -7.43
C GLU A 12 -1.35 -18.12 -7.50
N ILE A 13 -1.75 -17.46 -8.59
CA ILE A 13 -3.12 -16.97 -8.75
C ILE A 13 -4.10 -18.09 -9.08
N LYS A 14 -5.34 -17.96 -8.61
CA LYS A 14 -6.40 -18.96 -8.83
C LYS A 14 -6.61 -19.29 -10.32
N GLN A 15 -6.44 -18.30 -11.19
CA GLN A 15 -6.65 -18.42 -12.63
C GLN A 15 -5.45 -19.04 -13.40
N TYR A 16 -4.39 -19.42 -12.72
CA TYR A 16 -3.19 -19.93 -13.40
C TYR A 16 -3.44 -21.17 -14.27
N SER A 17 -4.30 -22.07 -13.79
CA SER A 17 -4.73 -23.25 -14.55
C SER A 17 -5.45 -22.87 -15.86
N THR A 18 -6.25 -21.82 -15.84
CA THR A 18 -6.93 -21.28 -17.03
C THR A 18 -5.91 -20.75 -18.03
N PHE A 19 -4.87 -20.04 -17.60
CA PHE A 19 -3.81 -19.58 -18.49
C PHE A 19 -3.00 -20.73 -19.10
N LYS A 20 -2.77 -21.84 -18.37
CA LYS A 20 -2.16 -23.05 -18.92
C LYS A 20 -3.02 -23.67 -20.05
N LYS A 21 -4.35 -23.72 -19.87
CA LYS A 21 -5.28 -24.20 -20.93
C LYS A 21 -5.26 -23.27 -22.14
N LEU A 22 -5.32 -21.94 -21.93
CA LEU A 22 -5.25 -20.96 -23.02
C LEU A 22 -3.93 -21.03 -23.81
N LYS A 23 -2.80 -21.25 -23.13
CA LYS A 23 -1.49 -21.47 -23.78
C LYS A 23 -1.59 -22.57 -24.82
N LYS A 24 -2.15 -23.73 -24.45
CA LYS A 24 -2.31 -24.88 -25.36
C LYS A 24 -3.27 -24.56 -26.50
N ALA A 25 -4.50 -24.10 -26.18
CA ALA A 25 -5.56 -23.88 -27.15
C ALA A 25 -5.24 -22.81 -28.20
N LYS A 26 -4.53 -21.74 -27.81
CA LYS A 26 -4.21 -20.60 -28.69
C LYS A 26 -2.75 -20.51 -29.12
N LYS A 27 -1.95 -21.54 -28.84
CA LYS A 27 -0.51 -21.59 -29.14
C LYS A 27 0.25 -20.33 -28.65
N LEU A 28 0.04 -19.97 -27.37
CA LEU A 28 0.64 -18.80 -26.73
C LEU A 28 1.90 -19.18 -25.95
N ASN A 29 2.73 -18.21 -25.63
CA ASN A 29 3.88 -18.36 -24.73
C ASN A 29 3.48 -17.96 -23.32
N LEU A 30 3.56 -18.86 -22.34
CA LEU A 30 3.27 -18.59 -20.94
C LEU A 30 4.58 -18.45 -20.15
N LEU A 31 4.82 -17.26 -19.62
CA LEU A 31 5.88 -16.94 -18.70
C LEU A 31 5.28 -16.73 -17.31
N SER A 32 5.82 -17.38 -16.30
CA SER A 32 5.30 -17.22 -14.93
C SER A 32 6.39 -16.97 -13.91
N ILE A 33 6.00 -16.26 -12.86
CA ILE A 33 6.80 -16.00 -11.67
C ILE A 33 6.17 -16.70 -10.48
N GLY A 34 6.90 -16.87 -9.39
CA GLY A 34 6.41 -17.42 -8.12
C GLY A 34 7.23 -18.61 -7.65
N ASN A 35 6.81 -19.26 -6.55
CA ASN A 35 7.52 -20.42 -6.00
C ASN A 35 7.53 -21.62 -6.97
N SER A 36 6.53 -21.71 -7.83
CA SER A 36 6.43 -22.67 -8.93
C SER A 36 6.48 -21.99 -10.30
N GLY A 37 7.10 -20.83 -10.38
CA GLY A 37 7.24 -20.06 -11.62
C GLY A 37 8.11 -20.79 -12.64
N ASN A 38 7.65 -20.87 -13.88
CA ASN A 38 8.40 -21.54 -14.95
C ASN A 38 9.49 -20.65 -15.56
N THR A 39 9.51 -19.37 -15.27
CA THR A 39 10.47 -18.41 -15.83
C THR A 39 11.30 -17.77 -14.73
N PHE A 40 10.66 -17.15 -13.72
CA PHE A 40 11.30 -16.80 -12.47
C PHE A 40 10.74 -17.67 -11.34
N GLU A 41 11.57 -18.58 -10.85
CA GLU A 41 11.30 -19.34 -9.64
C GLU A 41 11.79 -18.54 -8.43
N ILE A 42 10.91 -18.21 -7.49
CA ILE A 42 11.24 -17.53 -6.25
C ILE A 42 11.71 -18.56 -5.24
N LEU A 43 13.00 -18.56 -4.92
CA LEU A 43 13.63 -19.52 -4.00
C LEU A 43 13.53 -19.05 -2.54
N SER A 44 13.64 -17.75 -2.27
CA SER A 44 13.43 -17.16 -0.96
C SER A 44 13.04 -15.70 -1.06
N HIS A 45 12.31 -15.21 -0.04
CA HIS A 45 11.83 -13.84 0.05
C HIS A 45 11.86 -13.38 1.51
N ASN A 46 12.71 -12.40 1.82
CA ASN A 46 12.93 -11.88 3.16
C ASN A 46 12.59 -10.38 3.22
N PHE A 47 11.86 -9.99 4.26
CA PHE A 47 11.39 -8.61 4.46
C PHE A 47 12.27 -7.88 5.48
N PHE A 48 12.66 -6.67 5.15
CA PHE A 48 13.35 -5.71 6.01
C PHE A 48 12.59 -4.39 6.01
N LYS A 49 12.87 -3.49 6.95
CA LYS A 49 12.11 -2.24 7.10
C LYS A 49 11.96 -1.42 5.81
N GLU A 50 13.03 -1.32 5.02
CA GLU A 50 13.08 -0.42 3.87
C GLU A 50 13.33 -1.13 2.53
N TYR A 51 13.60 -2.43 2.59
CA TYR A 51 13.90 -3.24 1.41
C TYR A 51 13.48 -4.70 1.59
N GLN A 52 13.51 -5.43 0.52
CA GLN A 52 13.31 -6.87 0.48
C GLN A 52 14.53 -7.52 -0.17
N LEU A 53 14.92 -8.67 0.34
CA LEU A 53 15.89 -9.56 -0.32
C LEU A 53 15.13 -10.71 -0.94
N ILE A 54 15.29 -10.88 -2.25
CA ILE A 54 14.68 -11.97 -2.98
C ILE A 54 15.74 -12.78 -3.71
N LYS A 55 15.66 -14.08 -3.58
CA LYS A 55 16.48 -15.03 -4.32
C LYS A 55 15.64 -15.67 -5.41
N ILE A 56 16.02 -15.50 -6.67
CA ILE A 56 15.30 -16.05 -7.81
C ILE A 56 16.20 -16.90 -8.67
N LYS A 57 15.61 -17.93 -9.29
CA LYS A 57 16.26 -18.73 -10.34
C LYS A 57 15.71 -18.33 -11.71
N TYR A 58 16.60 -18.08 -12.66
CA TYR A 58 16.29 -17.75 -14.04
C TYR A 58 17.31 -18.39 -14.98
N LYS A 59 16.86 -19.20 -15.97
CA LYS A 59 17.74 -19.90 -16.93
C LYS A 59 18.91 -20.60 -16.24
N ASN A 60 18.64 -21.41 -15.22
CA ASN A 60 19.61 -22.15 -14.40
C ASN A 60 20.64 -21.30 -13.62
N LYS A 61 20.49 -19.98 -13.59
CA LYS A 61 21.30 -19.08 -12.77
C LYS A 61 20.50 -18.55 -11.60
N VAL A 62 21.16 -18.36 -10.46
CA VAL A 62 20.56 -17.81 -9.26
C VAL A 62 20.99 -16.36 -9.09
N TYR A 63 20.04 -15.50 -8.78
CA TYR A 63 20.23 -14.07 -8.56
C TYR A 63 19.72 -13.67 -7.17
N ASN A 64 20.53 -12.91 -6.42
CA ASN A 64 20.13 -12.28 -5.19
C ASN A 64 19.86 -10.80 -5.45
N LEU A 65 18.63 -10.36 -5.24
CA LEU A 65 18.18 -9.02 -5.57
C LEU A 65 17.76 -8.29 -4.30
N LYS A 66 18.35 -7.08 -4.08
CA LYS A 66 17.96 -6.15 -3.04
C LYS A 66 17.05 -5.07 -3.65
N ILE A 67 15.81 -5.00 -3.20
CA ILE A 67 14.76 -4.19 -3.83
C ILE A 67 14.11 -3.29 -2.78
N TYR A 68 14.05 -1.98 -3.05
CA TYR A 68 13.51 -0.95 -2.15
C TYR A 68 12.02 -0.66 -2.39
N LEU A 69 11.26 -1.69 -2.72
CA LEU A 69 9.80 -1.64 -2.78
C LEU A 69 9.22 -2.28 -1.51
N ILE A 70 8.03 -1.88 -1.12
CA ILE A 70 7.33 -2.39 0.07
C ILE A 70 6.23 -3.36 -0.36
N GLY A 71 6.22 -4.56 0.24
CA GLY A 71 5.21 -5.60 0.05
C GLY A 71 5.51 -6.58 -1.09
N SER A 72 5.11 -7.84 -0.87
CA SER A 72 5.32 -8.95 -1.80
C SER A 72 4.66 -8.73 -3.16
N ILE A 73 3.49 -8.09 -3.20
CA ILE A 73 2.79 -7.78 -4.45
C ILE A 73 3.60 -6.86 -5.38
N GLN A 74 4.35 -5.91 -4.81
CA GLN A 74 5.20 -5.02 -5.60
C GLN A 74 6.38 -5.79 -6.23
N ILE A 75 6.92 -6.78 -5.52
CA ILE A 75 7.95 -7.66 -6.07
C ILE A 75 7.39 -8.49 -7.23
N LYS A 76 6.22 -9.10 -7.04
CA LYS A 76 5.58 -9.87 -8.11
C LYS A 76 5.31 -9.02 -9.35
N ASN A 77 4.79 -7.81 -9.17
CA ASN A 77 4.59 -6.85 -10.27
C ASN A 77 5.91 -6.48 -10.96
N LEU A 78 6.97 -6.23 -10.19
CA LEU A 78 8.30 -5.92 -10.72
C LEU A 78 8.86 -7.09 -11.53
N LEU A 79 8.80 -8.32 -11.01
CA LEU A 79 9.29 -9.50 -11.72
C LEU A 79 8.54 -9.73 -13.05
N MET A 80 7.21 -9.54 -13.06
CA MET A 80 6.42 -9.60 -14.29
C MET A 80 6.82 -8.49 -15.27
N ALA A 81 7.05 -7.26 -14.78
CA ALA A 81 7.50 -6.14 -15.60
C ALA A 81 8.90 -6.39 -16.20
N ILE A 82 9.81 -7.02 -15.46
CA ILE A 82 11.13 -7.41 -15.93
C ILE A 82 11.01 -8.41 -17.09
N LEU A 83 10.14 -9.42 -16.97
CA LEU A 83 9.90 -10.38 -18.05
C LEU A 83 9.29 -9.69 -19.29
N ALA A 84 8.35 -8.77 -19.09
CA ALA A 84 7.78 -7.99 -20.18
C ALA A 84 8.87 -7.16 -20.91
N SER A 85 9.73 -6.48 -20.14
CA SER A 85 10.84 -5.70 -20.68
C SER A 85 11.85 -6.56 -21.45
N GLU A 86 12.12 -7.79 -20.98
CA GLU A 86 12.97 -8.75 -21.73
C GLU A 86 12.35 -9.10 -23.09
N LYS A 87 11.03 -9.30 -23.14
CA LYS A 87 10.34 -9.60 -24.39
C LYS A 87 10.26 -8.40 -25.35
N CYS A 88 10.49 -7.19 -24.82
CA CYS A 88 10.70 -5.97 -25.61
C CYS A 88 12.19 -5.74 -25.98
N GLY A 89 13.09 -6.70 -25.76
CA GLY A 89 14.49 -6.62 -26.16
C GLY A 89 15.47 -6.10 -25.11
N ILE A 90 15.02 -5.81 -23.89
CA ILE A 90 15.92 -5.31 -22.83
C ILE A 90 16.63 -6.49 -22.15
N LYS A 91 17.97 -6.44 -22.07
CA LYS A 91 18.76 -7.49 -21.40
C LYS A 91 18.48 -7.49 -19.89
N ILE A 92 18.08 -8.64 -19.34
CA ILE A 92 17.75 -8.79 -17.89
C ILE A 92 18.92 -8.36 -16.99
N GLN A 93 20.15 -8.67 -17.37
CA GLN A 93 21.34 -8.29 -16.60
C GLN A 93 21.47 -6.77 -16.43
N SER A 94 21.08 -6.01 -17.45
CA SER A 94 21.07 -4.54 -17.38
C SER A 94 20.03 -4.02 -16.39
N ILE A 95 18.88 -4.71 -16.28
CA ILE A 95 17.83 -4.39 -15.31
C ILE A 95 18.34 -4.74 -13.90
N PHE A 96 18.90 -5.93 -13.70
CA PHE A 96 19.35 -6.38 -12.37
C PHE A 96 20.47 -5.50 -11.81
N LYS A 97 21.38 -4.99 -12.65
CA LYS A 97 22.41 -4.02 -12.22
C LYS A 97 21.85 -2.72 -11.67
N LYS A 98 20.62 -2.35 -12.03
CA LYS A 98 19.96 -1.09 -11.62
C LYS A 98 18.75 -1.32 -10.71
N ILE A 99 18.47 -2.56 -10.31
CA ILE A 99 17.23 -2.91 -9.62
C ILE A 99 17.06 -2.20 -8.28
N ASN A 100 18.16 -1.93 -7.59
CA ASN A 100 18.19 -1.17 -6.34
C ASN A 100 17.83 0.31 -6.49
N LYS A 101 17.81 0.84 -7.72
CA LYS A 101 17.40 2.21 -8.04
C LYS A 101 15.91 2.35 -8.32
N ILE A 102 15.19 1.23 -8.43
CA ILE A 102 13.74 1.22 -8.69
C ILE A 102 13.02 1.73 -7.45
N LYS A 103 12.18 2.73 -7.64
CA LYS A 103 11.34 3.35 -6.61
C LYS A 103 9.88 2.89 -6.77
N SER A 104 9.10 3.02 -5.69
CA SER A 104 7.66 2.78 -5.74
C SER A 104 6.98 3.70 -6.75
N VAL A 105 5.96 3.17 -7.41
CA VAL A 105 5.07 3.98 -8.25
C VAL A 105 4.30 4.94 -7.34
N ASN A 106 4.07 6.16 -7.81
CA ASN A 106 3.33 7.19 -7.05
C ASN A 106 1.99 6.64 -6.52
N GLY A 107 1.79 6.77 -5.20
CA GLY A 107 0.59 6.29 -4.53
C GLY A 107 0.43 4.78 -4.47
N ARG A 108 1.50 4.00 -4.52
CA ARG A 108 1.53 2.53 -4.36
C ARG A 108 2.48 2.15 -3.23
N LEU A 109 1.98 2.06 -1.99
CA LEU A 109 2.78 1.89 -0.77
C LEU A 109 4.00 2.83 -0.75
N GLU A 110 3.78 4.05 -1.19
CA GLU A 110 4.80 5.09 -1.29
C GLU A 110 5.06 5.70 0.08
N VAL A 111 6.30 5.68 0.55
CA VAL A 111 6.71 6.42 1.75
C VAL A 111 6.77 7.90 1.41
N ILE A 112 5.91 8.71 2.03
CA ILE A 112 5.83 10.15 1.74
C ILE A 112 6.65 10.96 2.74
N LYS A 113 6.63 10.58 4.02
CA LYS A 113 7.26 11.34 5.11
C LYS A 113 7.55 10.44 6.30
N GLU A 114 8.63 10.73 7.00
CA GLU A 114 8.88 10.29 8.37
C GLU A 114 8.75 11.50 9.29
N LEU A 115 8.02 11.35 10.38
CA LEU A 115 7.80 12.40 11.38
C LEU A 115 8.92 12.38 12.44
N PRO A 116 9.11 13.47 13.22
CA PRO A 116 10.12 13.54 14.28
C PRO A 116 10.00 12.43 15.34
N ASN A 117 8.79 11.90 15.56
CA ASN A 117 8.53 10.75 16.45
C ASN A 117 8.79 9.39 15.80
N ARG A 118 9.46 9.36 14.63
CA ARG A 118 9.76 8.15 13.85
C ARG A 118 8.55 7.42 13.28
N SER A 119 7.36 8.05 13.27
CA SER A 119 6.21 7.52 12.53
C SER A 119 6.43 7.67 11.04
N LYS A 120 6.09 6.64 10.26
CA LYS A 120 6.20 6.66 8.79
C LYS A 120 4.83 6.74 8.14
N ILE A 121 4.70 7.62 7.16
CA ILE A 121 3.45 7.84 6.44
C ILE A 121 3.55 7.24 5.05
N PHE A 122 2.61 6.33 4.78
CA PHE A 122 2.45 5.65 3.50
C PHE A 122 1.21 6.14 2.77
N LEU A 123 1.33 6.29 1.47
CA LEU A 123 0.23 6.61 0.57
C LEU A 123 -0.03 5.42 -0.35
N ASP A 124 -1.29 4.99 -0.45
CA ASP A 124 -1.68 3.88 -1.32
C ASP A 124 -3.03 4.13 -2.01
N TYR A 125 -3.19 3.56 -3.19
CA TYR A 125 -4.41 3.62 -3.98
C TYR A 125 -5.44 2.53 -3.59
N ALA A 126 -5.22 1.77 -2.56
CA ALA A 126 -6.07 0.67 -2.11
C ALA A 126 -7.50 1.14 -1.82
N HIS A 127 -8.42 0.88 -2.75
CA HIS A 127 -9.82 1.29 -2.71
C HIS A 127 -10.79 0.10 -2.84
N THR A 128 -10.28 -1.13 -2.76
CA THR A 128 -11.04 -2.38 -2.67
C THR A 128 -10.68 -3.13 -1.39
N PRO A 129 -11.54 -4.05 -0.90
CA PRO A 129 -11.24 -4.86 0.29
C PRO A 129 -9.91 -5.60 0.19
N GLU A 130 -9.67 -6.29 -0.92
CA GLU A 130 -8.46 -7.08 -1.15
C GLU A 130 -7.21 -6.19 -1.20
N ALA A 131 -7.29 -5.05 -1.89
CA ALA A 131 -6.16 -4.12 -1.98
C ALA A 131 -5.83 -3.52 -0.60
N LEU A 132 -6.85 -3.13 0.19
CA LEU A 132 -6.66 -2.62 1.54
C LEU A 132 -6.02 -3.66 2.46
N LYS A 133 -6.52 -4.90 2.43
CA LYS A 133 -5.94 -6.03 3.19
C LYS A 133 -4.48 -6.26 2.80
N THR A 134 -4.19 -6.28 1.50
CA THR A 134 -2.83 -6.50 0.97
C THR A 134 -1.88 -5.38 1.40
N ALA A 135 -2.30 -4.12 1.30
CA ALA A 135 -1.47 -2.98 1.71
C ALA A 135 -1.17 -3.01 3.22
N ILE A 136 -2.17 -3.28 4.06
CA ILE A 136 -1.97 -3.37 5.51
C ILE A 136 -1.04 -4.53 5.87
N ASN A 137 -1.23 -5.72 5.29
CA ASN A 137 -0.39 -6.88 5.56
C ASN A 137 1.06 -6.65 5.12
N ALA A 138 1.27 -6.04 3.95
CA ALA A 138 2.60 -5.66 3.49
C ALA A 138 3.33 -4.77 4.51
N LEU A 139 2.64 -3.77 5.08
CA LEU A 139 3.23 -2.91 6.11
C LEU A 139 3.53 -3.67 7.39
N LYS A 140 2.69 -4.64 7.79
CA LYS A 140 2.94 -5.50 8.96
C LYS A 140 4.16 -6.39 8.77
N GLU A 141 4.34 -6.98 7.58
CA GLU A 141 5.49 -7.82 7.24
C GLU A 141 6.82 -7.05 7.37
N HIS A 142 6.84 -5.80 6.92
CA HIS A 142 8.05 -4.96 6.94
C HIS A 142 8.36 -4.34 8.29
N TYR A 143 7.33 -3.86 9.01
CA TYR A 143 7.56 -2.97 10.15
C TYR A 143 7.22 -3.58 11.50
N LYS A 144 6.30 -4.54 11.59
CA LYS A 144 5.82 -5.14 12.85
C LYS A 144 5.44 -4.08 13.90
N LYS A 145 4.78 -3.01 13.47
CA LYS A 145 4.41 -1.85 14.29
C LYS A 145 2.91 -1.63 14.29
N LYS A 146 2.42 -0.78 15.20
CA LYS A 146 1.02 -0.31 15.20
C LYS A 146 0.71 0.41 13.89
N ILE A 147 -0.49 0.15 13.35
CA ILE A 147 -0.95 0.77 12.10
C ILE A 147 -2.21 1.58 12.38
N THR A 148 -2.16 2.85 12.00
CA THR A 148 -3.34 3.71 11.80
C THR A 148 -3.67 3.76 10.31
N VAL A 149 -4.92 3.48 9.96
CA VAL A 149 -5.40 3.63 8.58
C VAL A 149 -6.37 4.81 8.47
N VAL A 150 -6.19 5.63 7.43
CA VAL A 150 -7.10 6.70 7.03
C VAL A 150 -7.68 6.34 5.68
N PHE A 151 -9.00 6.12 5.59
CA PHE A 151 -9.64 5.76 4.32
C PHE A 151 -11.10 6.17 4.27
N GLY A 152 -11.64 6.16 3.07
CA GLY A 152 -13.06 6.29 2.75
C GLY A 152 -13.42 5.40 1.58
N CYS A 153 -14.67 5.50 1.13
CA CYS A 153 -15.14 4.81 -0.06
C CYS A 153 -15.78 5.80 -1.03
N GLY A 154 -15.63 5.54 -2.32
CA GLY A 154 -16.28 6.32 -3.36
C GLY A 154 -17.80 6.11 -3.40
N GLY A 155 -18.52 7.17 -3.73
CA GLY A 155 -19.94 7.11 -4.09
C GLY A 155 -20.12 6.61 -5.51
N GLU A 156 -21.36 6.18 -5.86
CA GLU A 156 -21.72 5.65 -7.18
C GLU A 156 -20.82 4.51 -7.65
N ARG A 157 -20.42 3.68 -6.68
CA ARG A 157 -19.60 2.48 -6.86
C ARG A 157 -20.21 1.35 -6.04
N ASP A 158 -19.61 0.18 -6.11
CA ASP A 158 -20.00 -0.98 -5.32
C ASP A 158 -20.13 -0.61 -3.82
N LYS A 159 -21.36 -0.65 -3.31
CA LYS A 159 -21.70 -0.32 -1.91
C LYS A 159 -21.32 -1.46 -0.97
N SER A 160 -21.29 -2.71 -1.45
CA SER A 160 -21.00 -3.89 -0.63
C SER A 160 -19.59 -3.85 -0.04
N LYS A 161 -18.64 -3.27 -0.77
CA LYS A 161 -17.24 -3.13 -0.31
C LYS A 161 -17.09 -2.24 0.92
N ARG A 162 -18.03 -1.32 1.22
CA ARG A 162 -17.94 -0.36 2.34
C ARG A 162 -17.83 -1.09 3.68
N LYS A 163 -18.74 -2.01 3.94
CA LYS A 163 -18.71 -2.85 5.15
C LYS A 163 -17.49 -3.78 5.17
N LEU A 164 -17.13 -4.37 4.03
CA LEU A 164 -15.96 -5.24 3.94
C LEU A 164 -14.65 -4.50 4.28
N MET A 165 -14.46 -3.30 3.74
CA MET A 165 -13.29 -2.46 4.04
C MET A 165 -13.28 -2.02 5.51
N GLY A 166 -14.43 -1.66 6.09
CA GLY A 166 -14.57 -1.37 7.51
C GLY A 166 -14.19 -2.57 8.39
N LYS A 167 -14.64 -3.77 8.05
CA LYS A 167 -14.30 -5.02 8.75
C LYS A 167 -12.79 -5.31 8.70
N ILE A 168 -12.17 -5.19 7.52
CA ILE A 168 -10.73 -5.40 7.34
C ILE A 168 -9.93 -4.39 8.18
N ALA A 169 -10.27 -3.11 8.10
CA ALA A 169 -9.60 -2.07 8.88
C ALA A 169 -9.73 -2.34 10.40
N ASN A 170 -10.93 -2.70 10.88
CA ASN A 170 -11.18 -3.06 12.26
C ASN A 170 -10.37 -4.27 12.74
N GLN A 171 -10.19 -5.28 11.90
CA GLN A 171 -9.44 -6.49 12.25
C GLN A 171 -7.92 -6.28 12.22
N LEU A 172 -7.43 -5.52 11.23
CA LEU A 172 -6.00 -5.48 10.93
C LEU A 172 -5.29 -4.22 11.45
N CYS A 173 -5.99 -3.14 11.78
CA CYS A 173 -5.38 -1.90 12.24
C CYS A 173 -5.59 -1.63 13.73
N ASN A 174 -4.67 -0.89 14.33
CA ASN A 174 -4.75 -0.45 15.73
C ASN A 174 -5.69 0.76 15.88
N LYS A 175 -5.66 1.69 14.91
CA LYS A 175 -6.57 2.84 14.82
C LYS A 175 -7.16 2.93 13.43
N VAL A 176 -8.43 3.33 13.36
CA VAL A 176 -9.17 3.49 12.11
C VAL A 176 -9.74 4.90 12.03
N ILE A 177 -9.40 5.64 10.99
CA ILE A 177 -9.96 6.96 10.73
C ILE A 177 -10.77 6.88 9.43
N VAL A 178 -12.09 6.97 9.56
CA VAL A 178 -13.00 6.95 8.43
C VAL A 178 -13.30 8.38 7.99
N THR A 179 -13.10 8.64 6.70
CA THR A 179 -13.24 9.96 6.10
C THR A 179 -13.89 9.90 4.71
N ASP A 180 -13.93 11.03 4.04
CA ASP A 180 -14.47 11.13 2.68
C ASP A 180 -13.41 10.71 1.65
N ASP A 181 -13.84 9.95 0.66
CA ASP A 181 -13.15 9.69 -0.60
C ASP A 181 -13.79 10.59 -1.70
N ASN A 182 -14.11 10.09 -2.86
CA ASN A 182 -14.86 10.73 -3.91
C ASN A 182 -16.37 10.44 -3.73
N PRO A 183 -17.13 11.25 -2.98
CA PRO A 183 -18.55 10.94 -2.68
C PRO A 183 -19.44 11.03 -3.91
N ARG A 184 -19.01 11.74 -4.95
CA ARG A 184 -19.81 12.05 -6.14
C ARG A 184 -21.17 12.63 -5.76
N ASN A 185 -22.28 12.08 -6.26
CA ASN A 185 -23.63 12.56 -5.94
C ASN A 185 -24.23 11.88 -4.70
N GLU A 186 -23.52 10.94 -4.06
CA GLU A 186 -23.97 10.34 -2.79
C GLU A 186 -23.64 11.23 -1.58
N ASN A 187 -24.50 11.18 -0.57
CA ASN A 187 -24.23 11.87 0.70
C ASN A 187 -23.02 11.21 1.41
N PRO A 188 -21.93 11.94 1.63
CA PRO A 188 -20.71 11.37 2.22
C PRO A 188 -20.93 10.85 3.66
N LYS A 189 -21.87 11.43 4.43
CA LYS A 189 -22.22 10.95 5.77
C LYS A 189 -22.79 9.53 5.74
N ILE A 190 -23.61 9.22 4.72
CA ILE A 190 -24.17 7.88 4.55
C ILE A 190 -23.08 6.87 4.22
N ILE A 191 -22.14 7.24 3.34
CA ILE A 191 -20.99 6.37 3.00
C ILE A 191 -20.18 6.05 4.24
N ARG A 192 -19.80 7.06 5.05
CA ARG A 192 -19.05 6.85 6.29
C ARG A 192 -19.83 6.00 7.29
N LYS A 193 -21.13 6.25 7.48
CA LYS A 193 -22.00 5.45 8.37
C LYS A 193 -22.01 3.96 7.97
N GLN A 194 -22.03 3.64 6.67
CA GLN A 194 -21.98 2.26 6.19
C GLN A 194 -20.63 1.58 6.46
N ILE A 195 -19.51 2.31 6.38
CA ILE A 195 -18.20 1.79 6.74
C ILE A 195 -18.13 1.53 8.26
N LEU A 196 -18.62 2.48 9.06
CA LEU A 196 -18.57 2.44 10.53
C LEU A 196 -19.47 1.38 11.14
N SER A 197 -20.55 0.97 10.46
CA SER A 197 -21.55 0.03 11.01
C SER A 197 -20.96 -1.34 11.42
N VAL A 198 -19.77 -1.68 11.01
CA VAL A 198 -19.09 -2.96 11.31
C VAL A 198 -17.84 -2.79 12.17
N ILE A 199 -17.50 -1.54 12.56
CA ILE A 199 -16.33 -1.26 13.40
C ILE A 199 -16.77 -1.32 14.85
N LYS A 200 -16.30 -2.32 15.60
CA LYS A 200 -16.66 -2.59 16.99
C LYS A 200 -15.63 -2.10 18.01
N LYS A 201 -14.41 -1.79 17.58
CA LYS A 201 -13.33 -1.32 18.46
C LYS A 201 -13.53 0.15 18.84
N ASN A 202 -13.16 0.52 20.07
CA ASN A 202 -13.24 1.90 20.55
C ASN A 202 -12.16 2.84 20.01
N ASN A 203 -11.29 2.35 19.12
CA ASN A 203 -10.15 3.07 18.55
C ASN A 203 -10.38 3.54 17.11
N PHE A 204 -11.61 3.95 16.80
CA PHE A 204 -11.94 4.57 15.52
C PHE A 204 -12.32 6.06 15.71
N LYS A 205 -12.20 6.79 14.62
CA LYS A 205 -12.68 8.17 14.51
C LYS A 205 -13.39 8.36 13.18
N GLU A 206 -14.54 9.02 13.19
CA GLU A 206 -15.16 9.59 11.99
C GLU A 206 -14.71 11.04 11.87
N ILE A 207 -14.09 11.37 10.75
CA ILE A 207 -13.63 12.75 10.50
C ILE A 207 -14.07 13.17 9.09
N PRO A 208 -15.16 13.92 8.96
CA PRO A 208 -15.57 14.53 7.70
C PRO A 208 -14.48 15.45 7.16
N GLY A 209 -14.26 15.38 5.82
CA GLY A 209 -13.23 16.19 5.16
C GLY A 209 -11.84 15.54 5.22
N ARG A 210 -11.42 14.97 4.10
CA ARG A 210 -10.20 14.16 3.99
C ARG A 210 -8.92 14.89 4.44
N LYS A 211 -8.75 16.17 4.09
CA LYS A 211 -7.62 16.98 4.58
C LYS A 211 -7.57 17.02 6.11
N LYS A 212 -8.72 17.24 6.75
CA LYS A 212 -8.83 17.26 8.24
C LYS A 212 -8.44 15.90 8.83
N ALA A 213 -8.91 14.81 8.24
CA ALA A 213 -8.61 13.45 8.69
C ALA A 213 -7.11 13.10 8.59
N ILE A 214 -6.47 13.44 7.46
CA ILE A 214 -5.02 13.26 7.29
C ILE A 214 -4.26 14.06 8.35
N ILE A 215 -4.54 15.36 8.49
CA ILE A 215 -3.88 16.21 9.48
C ILE A 215 -4.09 15.68 10.91
N TYR A 216 -5.30 15.19 11.22
CA TYR A 216 -5.59 14.59 12.53
C TYR A 216 -4.71 13.35 12.78
N ALA A 217 -4.61 12.45 11.79
CA ALA A 217 -3.76 11.25 11.88
C ALA A 217 -2.30 11.62 12.17
N LEU A 218 -1.76 12.61 11.44
CA LEU A 218 -0.37 13.06 11.60
C LEU A 218 -0.12 13.70 12.97
N LYS A 219 -1.05 14.57 13.44
CA LYS A 219 -0.94 15.26 14.75
C LYS A 219 -1.01 14.32 15.94
N ASN A 220 -1.75 13.21 15.81
CA ASN A 220 -2.02 12.26 16.88
C ASN A 220 -1.28 10.93 16.68
N SER A 221 -0.22 10.93 15.88
CA SER A 221 0.64 9.76 15.67
C SER A 221 1.40 9.40 16.95
N GLU A 222 1.45 8.10 17.24
CA GLU A 222 2.30 7.56 18.31
C GLU A 222 3.75 7.36 17.80
N PRO A 223 4.75 7.33 18.68
CA PRO A 223 6.12 7.03 18.27
C PRO A 223 6.22 5.71 17.50
N TYR A 224 6.97 5.72 16.38
CA TYR A 224 7.22 4.56 15.51
C TYR A 224 5.97 3.97 14.85
N GLU A 225 4.84 4.66 14.87
CA GLU A 225 3.59 4.21 14.26
C GLU A 225 3.68 4.26 12.73
N ILE A 226 2.98 3.35 12.07
CA ILE A 226 2.77 3.38 10.63
C ILE A 226 1.40 4.00 10.34
N ILE A 227 1.37 5.03 9.52
CA ILE A 227 0.13 5.68 9.09
C ILE A 227 -0.08 5.38 7.60
N LEU A 228 -1.14 4.66 7.28
CA LEU A 228 -1.55 4.35 5.91
C LEU A 228 -2.68 5.29 5.49
N ILE A 229 -2.44 6.14 4.50
CA ILE A 229 -3.46 6.95 3.84
C ILE A 229 -3.87 6.19 2.58
N ALA A 230 -5.08 5.60 2.59
CA ALA A 230 -5.54 4.69 1.56
C ALA A 230 -6.73 5.24 0.75
N GLY A 231 -6.86 4.76 -0.49
CA GLY A 231 -8.02 4.97 -1.37
C GLY A 231 -7.71 5.78 -2.61
N ARG A 232 -7.02 6.91 -2.50
CA ARG A 232 -6.86 7.87 -3.58
C ARG A 232 -5.47 7.91 -4.20
N GLY A 233 -4.43 7.45 -3.49
CA GLY A 233 -3.07 7.39 -4.03
C GLY A 233 -2.62 8.71 -4.70
N HIS A 234 -2.41 8.68 -5.99
CA HIS A 234 -1.90 9.79 -6.79
C HIS A 234 -2.94 10.83 -7.23
N GLU A 235 -4.22 10.66 -6.88
CA GLU A 235 -5.28 11.58 -7.30
C GLU A 235 -5.05 13.01 -6.77
N THR A 236 -5.36 14.00 -7.60
CA THR A 236 -5.10 15.42 -7.33
C THR A 236 -6.38 16.24 -7.06
N TYR A 237 -7.54 15.65 -7.24
CA TYR A 237 -8.84 16.28 -6.97
C TYR A 237 -9.79 15.32 -6.28
N GLN A 238 -10.76 15.85 -5.54
CA GLN A 238 -11.86 15.10 -4.95
C GLN A 238 -13.15 15.40 -5.73
N ASP A 239 -13.88 14.34 -6.08
CA ASP A 239 -15.06 14.38 -6.93
C ASP A 239 -16.33 14.42 -6.07
N PHE A 240 -17.09 15.51 -6.20
CA PHE A 240 -18.40 15.74 -5.57
C PHE A 240 -19.54 15.74 -6.61
N GLY A 241 -19.41 15.00 -7.71
CA GLY A 241 -20.37 14.93 -8.78
C GLY A 241 -20.35 16.20 -9.64
N LYS A 242 -21.16 17.19 -9.27
CA LYS A 242 -21.25 18.46 -10.00
C LYS A 242 -19.98 19.32 -9.93
N ARG A 243 -19.08 19.07 -8.97
CA ARG A 243 -17.83 19.82 -8.81
C ARG A 243 -16.66 18.91 -8.42
N LYS A 244 -15.49 19.28 -8.91
CA LYS A 244 -14.21 18.70 -8.49
C LYS A 244 -13.45 19.72 -7.64
N VAL A 245 -12.95 19.31 -6.49
CA VAL A 245 -12.20 20.17 -5.58
C VAL A 245 -10.75 19.70 -5.57
N SER A 246 -9.80 20.63 -5.76
CA SER A 246 -8.38 20.30 -5.69
C SER A 246 -8.03 19.74 -4.30
N LEU A 247 -7.53 18.51 -4.29
CA LEU A 247 -7.10 17.83 -3.07
C LEU A 247 -6.10 16.75 -3.42
N ASN A 248 -4.87 16.91 -2.95
CA ASN A 248 -3.78 15.98 -3.16
C ASN A 248 -3.24 15.52 -1.80
N ASP A 249 -3.45 14.25 -1.48
CA ASP A 249 -3.05 13.66 -0.21
C ASP A 249 -1.54 13.78 0.03
N LYS A 250 -0.72 13.55 -1.00
CA LYS A 250 0.74 13.65 -0.93
C LYS A 250 1.19 15.07 -0.54
N LYS A 251 0.62 16.10 -1.18
CA LYS A 251 0.93 17.50 -0.83
C LYS A 251 0.52 17.85 0.59
N ILE A 252 -0.64 17.35 1.06
CA ILE A 252 -1.09 17.56 2.44
C ILE A 252 -0.08 16.98 3.44
N ILE A 253 0.41 15.77 3.19
CA ILE A 253 1.39 15.09 4.04
C ILE A 253 2.74 15.83 4.03
N GLN A 254 3.24 16.17 2.84
CA GLN A 254 4.54 16.87 2.66
C GLN A 254 4.55 18.22 3.37
N ASN A 255 3.46 19.01 3.22
CA ASN A 255 3.33 20.34 3.79
C ASN A 255 2.91 20.35 5.27
N PHE A 256 2.75 19.18 5.89
CA PHE A 256 2.40 19.11 7.31
C PHE A 256 3.55 19.62 8.19
N ASN A 257 3.27 20.68 8.98
CA ASN A 257 4.24 21.22 9.93
C ASN A 257 4.30 20.34 11.20
N SER A 258 5.47 19.80 11.48
CA SER A 258 5.71 18.84 12.56
C SER A 258 6.07 19.50 13.92
N ASN A 259 6.12 20.82 14.02
CA ASN A 259 6.57 21.53 15.24
C ASN A 259 5.77 21.12 16.50
N LYS A 260 4.46 20.90 16.36
CA LYS A 260 3.61 20.40 17.48
C LYS A 260 3.95 18.98 17.94
N ILE A 261 4.56 18.16 17.09
CA ILE A 261 5.05 16.83 17.47
C ILE A 261 6.33 16.97 18.25
N ILE A 262 7.21 17.85 17.83
CA ILE A 262 8.50 18.15 18.51
C ILE A 262 8.25 18.63 19.94
N SER A 263 7.29 19.55 20.15
CA SER A 263 6.94 20.03 21.49
C SER A 263 6.42 18.91 22.40
N LYS A 264 5.60 17.99 21.87
CA LYS A 264 5.14 16.83 22.63
C LYS A 264 6.31 15.91 23.03
N ILE A 265 7.25 15.65 22.12
CA ILE A 265 8.43 14.79 22.41
C ILE A 265 9.29 15.41 23.51
N ASN A 266 9.52 16.72 23.44
CA ASN A 266 10.31 17.44 24.43
C ASN A 266 9.64 17.44 25.82
N ASN A 267 8.32 17.62 25.89
CA ASN A 267 7.56 17.51 27.15
C ASN A 267 7.65 16.09 27.74
N PHE A 268 7.57 15.03 26.92
CA PHE A 268 7.75 13.65 27.40
C PHE A 268 9.17 13.40 27.94
N LYS A 269 10.21 13.92 27.26
CA LYS A 269 11.60 13.80 27.73
C LYS A 269 11.81 14.53 29.05
N ASN A 270 11.30 15.76 29.18
CA ASN A 270 11.41 16.55 30.41
C ASN A 270 10.70 15.87 31.58
N ASN A 271 9.49 15.34 31.37
CA ASN A 271 8.77 14.60 32.41
C ASN A 271 9.47 13.29 32.81
N SER A 272 10.07 12.56 31.84
CA SER A 272 10.82 11.32 32.17
C SER A 272 12.13 11.61 32.90
N ILE A 273 12.75 12.75 32.68
CA ILE A 273 13.96 13.19 33.44
C ILE A 273 13.53 13.64 34.85
N LEU A 274 12.38 14.29 35.02
CA LEU A 274 11.85 14.67 36.32
C LEU A 274 11.53 13.46 37.18
N ILE A 275 10.89 12.44 36.61
CA ILE A 275 10.56 11.18 37.31
C ILE A 275 11.83 10.42 37.72
N LYS A 276 12.88 10.41 36.89
CA LYS A 276 14.19 9.80 37.24
C LYS A 276 14.98 10.59 38.29
N LYS A 277 14.63 11.83 38.57
CA LYS A 277 15.23 12.64 39.65
C LYS A 277 14.46 12.55 40.98
N ILE A 278 13.24 11.97 40.96
CA ILE A 278 12.36 11.82 42.12
C ILE A 278 12.43 10.36 42.66
N LEU A 279 12.90 9.40 41.86
CA LEU A 279 13.21 8.02 42.24
C LEU A 279 14.72 7.88 42.52
#